data_8ac765f9180384e4f57e89317cef871f
#
_entry.id   8ac765f9180384e4f57e89317cef871f
#
_cell.length_a   1.000
_cell.length_b   1.000
_cell.length_c   1.000
_cell.angle_alpha   90.00
_cell.angle_beta   90.00
_cell.angle_gamma   90.00
#
_symmetry.space_group_name_H-M   'P 1'
#
loop_
_entity.id
_entity.type
_entity.pdbx_description
1 polymer ?
#
loop_
_entity_poly.entity_id
_entity_poly.type
_entity_poly.pdbx_seq_one_letter_code
_entity_poly.pdbx_strand_id
1 'polypeptide(L)'
;VNWQVIDAQFVLANGLQIGVAAEMVVFAIALSSRINSLRASQAMLRLHAEHLAQAAATDPLTGLANRTGLAQSATRMLADGLPHALMLLDLDRFKPINDRYGHDAGDTVLRAVATRLQAQVRATDVVARLGGDEFVILLADPLPDERLAALAKDLAEAVRQPVDFLGQALTVGVSTGIARSPRDGQTLTALMRSADQAMYQAKQTRSGYAFQTAV
;
A
#
# COMPACT_ATOMS: atom_id res chain seq x y z
N VAL A 1 20.48 -56.03 -45.78
CA VAL A 1 20.64 -54.83 -44.94
C VAL A 1 21.90 -55.05 -44.13
N ASN A 2 23.04 -54.45 -44.59
CA ASN A 2 24.35 -54.50 -43.90
C ASN A 2 24.27 -53.64 -42.61
N TRP A 3 24.18 -54.29 -41.49
CA TRP A 3 24.58 -53.69 -40.22
C TRP A 3 26.10 -53.69 -40.20
N GLN A 4 26.73 -52.56 -40.56
CA GLN A 4 28.15 -52.38 -40.36
C GLN A 4 28.48 -52.61 -38.90
N VAL A 5 29.29 -53.61 -38.64
CA VAL A 5 29.89 -53.89 -37.35
C VAL A 5 30.64 -52.62 -36.93
N ILE A 6 30.16 -51.93 -35.92
CA ILE A 6 30.88 -50.82 -35.34
C ILE A 6 32.26 -51.36 -34.95
N ASP A 7 33.33 -50.78 -35.51
CA ASP A 7 34.68 -51.25 -35.32
C ASP A 7 35.01 -51.28 -33.83
N ALA A 8 35.30 -52.49 -33.31
CA ALA A 8 35.59 -52.69 -31.88
C ALA A 8 36.79 -51.82 -31.41
N GLN A 9 37.71 -51.46 -32.30
CA GLN A 9 38.83 -50.56 -32.03
C GLN A 9 38.34 -49.11 -31.84
N PHE A 10 37.33 -48.69 -32.60
CA PHE A 10 36.73 -47.35 -32.44
C PHE A 10 36.01 -47.21 -31.08
N VAL A 11 35.27 -48.26 -30.66
CA VAL A 11 34.58 -48.29 -29.37
C VAL A 11 35.57 -48.33 -28.20
N LEU A 12 36.67 -49.08 -28.33
CA LEU A 12 37.72 -49.12 -27.30
C LEU A 12 38.51 -47.82 -27.21
N ALA A 13 38.77 -47.14 -28.32
CA ALA A 13 39.51 -45.87 -28.32
C ALA A 13 38.68 -44.67 -27.85
N ASN A 14 37.36 -44.66 -28.07
CA ASN A 14 36.50 -43.50 -27.80
C ASN A 14 35.43 -43.77 -26.71
N GLY A 15 35.29 -45.01 -26.24
CA GLY A 15 34.25 -45.42 -25.30
C GLY A 15 34.28 -44.62 -23.99
N LEU A 16 35.45 -44.30 -23.45
CA LEU A 16 35.59 -43.49 -22.26
C LEU A 16 35.11 -42.05 -22.49
N GLN A 17 35.44 -41.46 -23.63
CA GLN A 17 35.02 -40.09 -23.97
C GLN A 17 33.51 -40.00 -24.21
N ILE A 18 32.92 -41.02 -24.88
CA ILE A 18 31.46 -41.12 -25.10
C ILE A 18 30.74 -41.31 -23.77
N GLY A 19 31.26 -42.14 -22.86
CA GLY A 19 30.72 -42.37 -21.54
C GLY A 19 30.67 -41.09 -20.71
N VAL A 20 31.79 -40.37 -20.65
CA VAL A 20 31.87 -39.08 -19.90
C VAL A 20 30.94 -38.03 -20.50
N ALA A 21 30.85 -37.95 -21.84
CA ALA A 21 29.92 -37.01 -22.49
C ALA A 21 28.46 -37.35 -22.18
N ALA A 22 28.11 -38.63 -22.19
CA ALA A 22 26.73 -39.07 -21.81
C ALA A 22 26.39 -38.74 -20.35
N GLU A 23 27.35 -39.00 -19.43
CA GLU A 23 27.16 -38.63 -18.00
C GLU A 23 26.99 -37.11 -17.83
N MET A 24 27.75 -36.28 -18.51
CA MET A 24 27.62 -34.82 -18.46
C MET A 24 26.26 -34.35 -18.99
N VAL A 25 25.74 -34.97 -20.06
CA VAL A 25 24.40 -34.64 -20.57
C VAL A 25 23.31 -35.01 -19.58
N VAL A 26 23.37 -36.22 -19.01
CA VAL A 26 22.41 -36.65 -18.00
C VAL A 26 22.46 -35.76 -16.77
N PHE A 27 23.66 -35.39 -16.30
CA PHE A 27 23.82 -34.47 -15.18
C PHE A 27 23.28 -33.07 -15.49
N ALA A 28 23.53 -32.54 -16.70
CA ALA A 28 22.99 -31.26 -17.14
C ALA A 28 21.45 -31.25 -17.18
N ILE A 29 20.84 -32.34 -17.67
CA ILE A 29 19.37 -32.49 -17.69
C ILE A 29 18.83 -32.57 -16.26
N ALA A 30 19.43 -33.37 -15.40
CA ALA A 30 19.02 -33.49 -14.00
C ALA A 30 19.16 -32.15 -13.24
N LEU A 31 20.26 -31.43 -13.45
CA LEU A 31 20.48 -30.11 -12.85
C LEU A 31 19.47 -29.09 -13.36
N SER A 32 19.24 -29.07 -14.68
CA SER A 32 18.25 -28.18 -15.31
C SER A 32 16.83 -28.45 -14.76
N SER A 33 16.44 -29.70 -14.64
CA SER A 33 15.13 -30.07 -14.10
C SER A 33 14.99 -29.64 -12.62
N ARG A 34 16.05 -29.78 -11.82
CA ARG A 34 16.08 -29.36 -10.43
C ARG A 34 16.03 -27.83 -10.28
N ILE A 35 16.74 -27.10 -11.13
CA ILE A 35 16.68 -25.63 -11.15
C ILE A 35 15.26 -25.18 -11.52
N ASN A 36 14.63 -25.80 -12.52
CA ASN A 36 13.27 -25.46 -12.93
C ASN A 36 12.24 -25.76 -11.83
N SER A 37 12.38 -26.87 -11.12
CA SER A 37 11.48 -27.20 -10.01
C SER A 37 11.65 -26.23 -8.84
N LEU A 38 12.87 -25.81 -8.50
CA LEU A 38 13.11 -24.80 -7.47
C LEU A 38 12.54 -23.43 -7.86
N ARG A 39 12.69 -23.01 -9.11
CA ARG A 39 12.08 -21.78 -9.62
C ARG A 39 10.57 -21.80 -9.56
N ALA A 40 9.95 -22.91 -9.93
CA ALA A 40 8.51 -23.10 -9.83
C ALA A 40 8.01 -23.04 -8.38
N SER A 41 8.70 -23.68 -7.44
CA SER A 41 8.39 -23.61 -6.01
C SER A 41 8.53 -22.16 -5.47
N GLN A 42 9.57 -21.46 -5.83
CA GLN A 42 9.75 -20.06 -5.41
C GLN A 42 8.66 -19.15 -5.97
N ALA A 43 8.24 -19.35 -7.22
CA ALA A 43 7.15 -18.60 -7.83
C ALA A 43 5.81 -18.86 -7.10
N MET A 44 5.52 -20.10 -6.76
CA MET A 44 4.34 -20.48 -5.99
C MET A 44 4.33 -19.85 -4.59
N LEU A 45 5.46 -19.88 -3.88
CA LEU A 45 5.59 -19.26 -2.55
C LEU A 45 5.40 -17.74 -2.61
N ARG A 46 5.92 -17.07 -3.65
CA ARG A 46 5.70 -15.64 -3.85
C ARG A 46 4.22 -15.31 -4.11
N LEU A 47 3.57 -16.05 -5.00
CA LEU A 47 2.13 -15.90 -5.27
C LEU A 47 1.29 -16.13 -4.01
N HIS A 48 1.64 -17.12 -3.19
CA HIS A 48 0.95 -17.39 -1.92
C HIS A 48 1.15 -16.25 -0.92
N ALA A 49 2.38 -15.73 -0.80
CA ALA A 49 2.69 -14.60 0.07
C ALA A 49 1.96 -13.31 -0.40
N GLU A 50 1.88 -13.07 -1.70
CA GLU A 50 1.11 -11.96 -2.28
C GLU A 50 -0.39 -12.13 -2.03
N HIS A 51 -0.95 -13.32 -2.18
CA HIS A 51 -2.36 -13.61 -1.84
C HIS A 51 -2.65 -13.41 -0.35
N LEU A 52 -1.76 -13.86 0.54
CA LEU A 52 -1.91 -13.63 1.99
C LEU A 52 -1.80 -12.14 2.35
N ALA A 53 -0.90 -11.41 1.71
CA ALA A 53 -0.77 -9.97 1.88
C ALA A 53 -1.98 -9.20 1.32
N GLN A 54 -2.59 -9.67 0.23
CA GLN A 54 -3.83 -9.12 -0.31
C GLN A 54 -5.05 -9.45 0.54
N ALA A 55 -5.08 -10.59 1.23
CA ALA A 55 -6.14 -10.96 2.17
C ALA A 55 -6.15 -10.06 3.42
N ALA A 56 -4.99 -9.49 3.80
CA ALA A 56 -4.90 -8.50 4.87
C ALA A 56 -5.22 -7.10 4.30
N ALA A 57 -6.50 -6.74 4.20
CA ALA A 57 -6.94 -5.42 3.72
C ALA A 57 -6.92 -4.34 4.81
N THR A 58 -6.43 -4.66 6.01
CA THR A 58 -6.43 -3.79 7.19
C THR A 58 -5.01 -3.48 7.67
N ASP A 59 -4.82 -2.31 8.26
CA ASP A 59 -3.61 -1.94 8.98
C ASP A 59 -3.62 -2.58 10.38
N PRO A 60 -2.62 -3.38 10.76
CA PRO A 60 -2.65 -4.15 12.00
C PRO A 60 -2.55 -3.27 13.26
N LEU A 61 -2.04 -2.05 13.16
CA LEU A 61 -1.91 -1.14 14.29
C LEU A 61 -3.23 -0.43 14.61
N THR A 62 -3.93 0.04 13.57
CA THR A 62 -5.09 0.92 13.71
C THR A 62 -6.42 0.23 13.42
N GLY A 63 -6.42 -0.94 12.77
CA GLY A 63 -7.62 -1.64 12.31
C GLY A 63 -8.32 -0.99 11.11
N LEU A 64 -7.82 0.15 10.62
CA LEU A 64 -8.33 0.81 9.42
C LEU A 64 -7.98 0.01 8.15
N ALA A 65 -8.58 0.37 7.02
CA ALA A 65 -8.12 -0.14 5.74
C ALA A 65 -6.64 0.22 5.54
N ASN A 66 -5.85 -0.70 4.98
CA ASN A 66 -4.51 -0.39 4.51
C ASN A 66 -4.56 0.03 3.02
N ARG A 67 -3.41 0.22 2.39
CA ARG A 67 -3.31 0.58 0.96
C ARG A 67 -4.10 -0.39 0.05
N THR A 68 -4.07 -1.69 0.33
CA THR A 68 -4.81 -2.71 -0.41
C THR A 68 -6.32 -2.59 -0.20
N GLY A 69 -6.77 -2.44 1.05
CA GLY A 69 -8.17 -2.23 1.39
C GLY A 69 -8.76 -0.95 0.80
N LEU A 70 -7.97 0.15 0.81
CA LEU A 70 -8.34 1.39 0.14
C LEU A 70 -8.51 1.17 -1.37
N ALA A 71 -7.58 0.49 -2.03
CA ALA A 71 -7.65 0.25 -3.47
C ALA A 71 -8.87 -0.61 -3.86
N GLN A 72 -9.18 -1.65 -3.09
CA GLN A 72 -10.36 -2.48 -3.29
C GLN A 72 -11.67 -1.68 -3.13
N SER A 73 -11.76 -0.83 -2.12
CA SER A 73 -12.92 0.01 -1.86
C SER A 73 -13.07 1.09 -2.94
N ALA A 74 -11.97 1.76 -3.32
CA ALA A 74 -11.97 2.76 -4.38
C ALA A 74 -12.37 2.18 -5.73
N THR A 75 -11.95 0.96 -6.07
CA THR A 75 -12.36 0.29 -7.31
C THR A 75 -13.88 0.11 -7.37
N ARG A 76 -14.52 -0.24 -6.25
CA ARG A 76 -15.98 -0.40 -6.18
C ARG A 76 -16.71 0.94 -6.20
N MET A 77 -16.26 1.92 -5.44
CA MET A 77 -16.91 3.23 -5.31
C MET A 77 -16.79 4.05 -6.59
N LEU A 78 -15.59 4.12 -7.18
CA LEU A 78 -15.38 4.93 -8.39
C LEU A 78 -15.96 4.30 -9.68
N ALA A 79 -16.39 3.03 -9.62
CA ALA A 79 -17.02 2.34 -10.75
C ALA A 79 -18.47 2.79 -11.01
N ASP A 80 -19.14 3.40 -10.03
CA ASP A 80 -20.53 3.86 -10.17
C ASP A 80 -20.67 5.16 -10.99
N GLY A 81 -19.53 5.84 -11.25
CA GLY A 81 -19.50 7.11 -12.00
C GLY A 81 -20.07 8.30 -11.24
N LEU A 82 -20.40 8.13 -9.96
CA LEU A 82 -20.89 9.22 -9.11
C LEU A 82 -19.74 10.13 -8.65
N PRO A 83 -20.04 11.36 -8.25
CA PRO A 83 -19.03 12.23 -7.64
C PRO A 83 -18.62 11.71 -6.26
N HIS A 84 -17.33 11.65 -6.02
CA HIS A 84 -16.70 11.28 -4.75
C HIS A 84 -15.66 12.31 -4.34
N ALA A 85 -15.22 12.27 -3.09
CA ALA A 85 -14.09 13.08 -2.64
C ALA A 85 -13.07 12.22 -1.90
N LEU A 86 -11.80 12.52 -2.12
CA LEU A 86 -10.67 11.93 -1.43
C LEU A 86 -9.97 13.00 -0.62
N MET A 87 -9.75 12.72 0.66
CA MET A 87 -8.95 13.53 1.56
C MET A 87 -7.68 12.75 1.91
N LEU A 88 -6.51 13.33 1.63
CA LEU A 88 -5.21 12.82 2.08
C LEU A 88 -4.77 13.65 3.28
N LEU A 89 -4.45 12.98 4.38
CA LEU A 89 -4.11 13.58 5.66
C LEU A 89 -2.72 13.13 6.08
N ASP A 90 -1.92 14.07 6.59
CA ASP A 90 -0.58 13.80 7.13
C ASP A 90 -0.47 14.49 8.51
N LEU A 91 0.00 13.74 9.52
CA LEU A 91 0.08 14.23 10.89
C LEU A 91 1.26 15.18 11.07
N ASP A 92 0.97 16.43 11.36
CA ASP A 92 1.99 17.44 11.59
C ASP A 92 2.79 17.15 12.87
N ARG A 93 4.12 17.16 12.76
CA ARG A 93 5.04 16.95 13.87
C ARG A 93 4.90 15.60 14.59
N PHE A 94 4.48 14.55 13.88
CA PHE A 94 4.40 13.20 14.44
C PHE A 94 5.78 12.62 14.77
N LYS A 95 6.77 12.80 13.89
CA LYS A 95 8.14 12.32 14.11
C LYS A 95 8.75 12.78 15.44
N PRO A 96 8.68 14.06 15.86
CA PRO A 96 9.13 14.51 17.19
C PRO A 96 8.52 13.75 18.37
N ILE A 97 7.30 13.20 18.25
CA ILE A 97 6.69 12.39 19.31
C ILE A 97 7.45 11.06 19.42
N ASN A 98 7.71 10.38 18.29
CA ASN A 98 8.50 9.16 18.29
C ASN A 98 9.92 9.39 18.82
N ASP A 99 10.56 10.46 18.38
CA ASP A 99 11.95 10.78 18.75
C ASP A 99 12.08 11.09 20.26
N ARG A 100 11.04 11.69 20.85
CA ARG A 100 11.07 12.08 22.28
C ARG A 100 10.49 11.04 23.23
N TYR A 101 9.42 10.34 22.85
CA TYR A 101 8.66 9.47 23.75
C TYR A 101 8.69 7.99 23.33
N GLY A 102 9.38 7.67 22.23
CA GLY A 102 9.48 6.31 21.69
C GLY A 102 8.31 5.92 20.78
N HIS A 103 8.47 4.80 20.08
CA HIS A 103 7.49 4.31 19.10
C HIS A 103 6.15 3.92 19.75
N ASP A 104 6.13 3.45 21.00
CA ASP A 104 4.89 3.11 21.70
C ASP A 104 3.98 4.32 21.90
N ALA A 105 4.58 5.51 22.13
CA ALA A 105 3.83 6.76 22.22
C ALA A 105 3.23 7.14 20.85
N GLY A 106 4.02 7.01 19.78
CA GLY A 106 3.54 7.22 18.41
C GLY A 106 2.41 6.25 18.04
N ASP A 107 2.54 4.98 18.37
CA ASP A 107 1.52 3.96 18.15
C ASP A 107 0.20 4.30 18.89
N THR A 108 0.31 4.80 20.12
CA THR A 108 -0.85 5.24 20.90
C THR A 108 -1.54 6.45 20.25
N VAL A 109 -0.76 7.42 19.75
CA VAL A 109 -1.29 8.56 19.00
C VAL A 109 -1.97 8.09 17.72
N LEU A 110 -1.35 7.19 16.92
CA LEU A 110 -1.92 6.67 15.68
C LEU A 110 -3.25 5.94 15.91
N ARG A 111 -3.37 5.12 16.95
CA ARG A 111 -4.63 4.45 17.31
C ARG A 111 -5.72 5.47 17.69
N ALA A 112 -5.37 6.48 18.48
CA ALA A 112 -6.31 7.52 18.87
C ALA A 112 -6.78 8.33 17.66
N VAL A 113 -5.87 8.73 16.76
CA VAL A 113 -6.20 9.43 15.52
C VAL A 113 -7.11 8.57 14.65
N ALA A 114 -6.78 7.30 14.42
CA ALA A 114 -7.61 6.38 13.65
C ALA A 114 -9.07 6.32 14.16
N THR A 115 -9.24 6.14 15.46
CA THR A 115 -10.57 6.12 16.11
C THR A 115 -11.31 7.44 15.90
N ARG A 116 -10.64 8.57 16.04
CA ARG A 116 -11.23 9.90 15.87
C ARG A 116 -11.64 10.17 14.43
N LEU A 117 -10.79 9.82 13.46
CA LEU A 117 -11.10 9.97 12.03
C LEU A 117 -12.34 9.12 11.66
N GLN A 118 -12.38 7.88 12.14
CA GLN A 118 -13.49 6.97 11.87
C GLN A 118 -14.81 7.46 12.47
N ALA A 119 -14.77 8.14 13.62
CA ALA A 119 -15.95 8.70 14.27
C ALA A 119 -16.53 9.95 13.55
N GLN A 120 -15.75 10.61 12.69
CA GLN A 120 -16.17 11.82 11.94
C GLN A 120 -16.81 11.50 10.59
N VAL A 121 -16.75 10.26 10.14
CA VAL A 121 -17.24 9.86 8.83
C VAL A 121 -18.33 8.79 8.94
N ARG A 122 -19.06 8.56 7.86
CA ARG A 122 -20.14 7.57 7.81
C ARG A 122 -19.59 6.15 7.62
N ALA A 123 -20.40 5.15 7.93
CA ALA A 123 -20.05 3.75 7.70
C ALA A 123 -19.85 3.39 6.22
N THR A 124 -20.41 4.19 5.31
CA THR A 124 -20.23 4.06 3.85
C THR A 124 -18.90 4.62 3.36
N ASP A 125 -18.27 5.51 4.14
CA ASP A 125 -16.98 6.11 3.81
C ASP A 125 -15.85 5.17 4.21
N VAL A 126 -14.71 5.33 3.56
CA VAL A 126 -13.53 4.50 3.83
C VAL A 126 -12.45 5.34 4.48
N VAL A 127 -12.01 4.94 5.68
CA VAL A 127 -10.83 5.48 6.32
C VAL A 127 -9.70 4.48 6.19
N ALA A 128 -8.55 4.91 5.70
CA ALA A 128 -7.39 4.06 5.50
C ALA A 128 -6.12 4.69 6.09
N ARG A 129 -5.16 3.84 6.51
CA ARG A 129 -3.81 4.25 6.83
C ARG A 129 -2.85 3.67 5.80
N LEU A 130 -2.05 4.53 5.16
CA LEU A 130 -1.12 4.12 4.09
C LEU A 130 0.23 3.65 4.62
N GLY A 131 0.59 4.08 5.81
CA GLY A 131 1.84 3.82 6.51
C GLY A 131 2.34 5.09 7.21
N GLY A 132 3.24 4.94 8.19
CA GLY A 132 3.72 6.09 8.96
C GLY A 132 2.58 6.90 9.57
N ASP A 133 2.53 8.17 9.24
CA ASP A 133 1.58 9.19 9.70
C ASP A 133 0.57 9.64 8.62
N GLU A 134 0.48 8.89 7.51
CA GLU A 134 -0.42 9.18 6.38
C GLU A 134 -1.75 8.42 6.48
N PHE A 135 -2.86 9.16 6.41
CA PHE A 135 -4.22 8.64 6.37
C PHE A 135 -4.96 9.10 5.11
N VAL A 136 -5.95 8.33 4.70
CA VAL A 136 -6.84 8.67 3.57
C VAL A 136 -8.27 8.46 3.99
N ILE A 137 -9.13 9.38 3.59
CA ILE A 137 -10.59 9.24 3.67
C ILE A 137 -11.15 9.31 2.26
N LEU A 138 -11.90 8.29 1.85
CA LEU A 138 -12.66 8.27 0.61
C LEU A 138 -14.14 8.36 0.94
N LEU A 139 -14.77 9.46 0.58
CA LEU A 139 -16.18 9.75 0.85
C LEU A 139 -17.05 9.19 -0.27
N ALA A 140 -18.08 8.42 0.13
CA ALA A 140 -18.97 7.73 -0.78
C ALA A 140 -19.96 8.66 -1.47
N ASP A 141 -20.48 9.65 -0.73
CA ASP A 141 -21.49 10.56 -1.23
C ASP A 141 -20.87 11.87 -1.71
N PRO A 142 -21.45 12.49 -2.75
CA PRO A 142 -21.04 13.81 -3.21
C PRO A 142 -21.34 14.87 -2.13
N LEU A 143 -20.29 15.61 -1.74
CA LEU A 143 -20.42 16.72 -0.83
C LEU A 143 -20.00 18.03 -1.54
N PRO A 144 -20.72 19.15 -1.32
CA PRO A 144 -20.28 20.45 -1.79
C PRO A 144 -19.00 20.89 -1.07
N ASP A 145 -18.24 21.78 -1.72
CA ASP A 145 -16.92 22.22 -1.25
C ASP A 145 -16.97 22.79 0.19
N GLU A 146 -18.07 23.49 0.54
CA GLU A 146 -18.26 24.04 1.89
C GLU A 146 -18.37 22.94 2.96
N ARG A 147 -19.04 21.83 2.61
CA ARG A 147 -19.17 20.68 3.51
C ARG A 147 -17.87 19.89 3.63
N LEU A 148 -17.11 19.76 2.53
CA LEU A 148 -15.77 19.17 2.55
C LEU A 148 -14.80 20.03 3.38
N ALA A 149 -14.87 21.35 3.26
CA ALA A 149 -14.09 22.27 4.08
C ALA A 149 -14.47 22.20 5.56
N ALA A 150 -15.76 22.10 5.88
CA ALA A 150 -16.23 21.91 7.25
C ALA A 150 -15.71 20.59 7.82
N LEU A 151 -15.87 19.49 7.10
CA LEU A 151 -15.36 18.18 7.52
C LEU A 151 -13.84 18.22 7.75
N ALA A 152 -13.06 18.86 6.88
CA ALA A 152 -11.62 18.99 7.08
C ALA A 152 -11.26 19.73 8.38
N LYS A 153 -12.03 20.75 8.75
CA LYS A 153 -11.87 21.46 10.04
C LYS A 153 -12.23 20.58 11.22
N ASP A 154 -13.36 19.88 11.15
CA ASP A 154 -13.83 18.97 12.21
C ASP A 154 -12.81 17.83 12.44
N LEU A 155 -12.26 17.26 11.35
CA LEU A 155 -11.18 16.27 11.41
C LEU A 155 -9.93 16.84 12.09
N ALA A 156 -9.51 18.06 11.72
CA ALA A 156 -8.34 18.70 12.31
C ALA A 156 -8.53 18.99 13.80
N GLU A 157 -9.73 19.39 14.21
CA GLU A 157 -10.08 19.62 15.63
C GLU A 157 -10.08 18.30 16.41
N ALA A 158 -10.70 17.24 15.87
CA ALA A 158 -10.71 15.92 16.48
C ALA A 158 -9.29 15.34 16.64
N VAL A 159 -8.44 15.46 15.60
CA VAL A 159 -7.04 14.99 15.65
C VAL A 159 -6.24 15.74 16.71
N ARG A 160 -6.46 17.05 16.86
CA ARG A 160 -5.71 17.92 17.80
C ARG A 160 -6.04 17.65 19.27
N GLN A 161 -7.11 16.95 19.58
CA GLN A 161 -7.43 16.59 20.96
C GLN A 161 -6.26 15.85 21.63
N PRO A 162 -5.92 16.15 22.89
CA PRO A 162 -4.80 15.48 23.55
C PRO A 162 -5.00 13.95 23.63
N VAL A 163 -3.89 13.23 23.53
CA VAL A 163 -3.80 11.78 23.74
C VAL A 163 -2.97 11.56 24.99
N ASP A 164 -3.54 10.88 25.98
CA ASP A 164 -2.79 10.53 27.19
C ASP A 164 -1.85 9.38 26.91
N PHE A 165 -0.57 9.57 27.24
CA PHE A 165 0.45 8.53 27.23
C PHE A 165 1.27 8.63 28.52
N LEU A 166 1.07 7.67 29.44
CA LEU A 166 1.76 7.62 30.73
C LEU A 166 1.66 8.93 31.51
N GLY A 167 0.49 9.58 31.53
CA GLY A 167 0.25 10.86 32.21
C GLY A 167 0.76 12.10 31.43
N GLN A 168 1.29 11.93 30.21
CA GLN A 168 1.69 12.99 29.32
C GLN A 168 0.61 13.24 28.27
N ALA A 169 0.15 14.47 28.13
CA ALA A 169 -0.81 14.88 27.09
C ALA A 169 -0.04 15.17 25.77
N LEU A 170 -0.12 14.24 24.82
CA LEU A 170 0.48 14.37 23.51
C LEU A 170 -0.53 14.99 22.53
N THR A 171 -0.06 15.93 21.70
CA THR A 171 -0.91 16.58 20.68
C THR A 171 -0.22 16.55 19.33
N VAL A 172 -0.99 16.32 18.27
CA VAL A 172 -0.56 16.40 16.88
C VAL A 172 -1.51 17.29 16.10
N GLY A 173 -1.00 17.95 15.05
CA GLY A 173 -1.83 18.59 14.04
C GLY A 173 -2.06 17.64 12.86
N VAL A 174 -2.82 18.11 11.87
CA VAL A 174 -2.98 17.42 10.59
C VAL A 174 -3.08 18.44 9.47
N SER A 175 -2.43 18.13 8.36
CA SER A 175 -2.56 18.86 7.10
C SER A 175 -3.34 17.98 6.11
N THR A 176 -4.37 18.55 5.47
CA THR A 176 -5.31 17.79 4.62
C THR A 176 -5.33 18.35 3.20
N GLY A 177 -5.13 17.48 2.21
CA GLY A 177 -5.37 17.77 0.81
C GLY A 177 -6.66 17.13 0.32
N ILE A 178 -7.47 17.86 -0.46
CA ILE A 178 -8.79 17.43 -0.91
C ILE A 178 -8.82 17.38 -2.44
N ALA A 179 -9.21 16.22 -2.99
CA ALA A 179 -9.44 16.00 -4.42
C ALA A 179 -10.83 15.43 -4.67
N ARG A 180 -11.47 15.80 -5.77
CA ARG A 180 -12.87 15.47 -6.11
C ARG A 180 -12.94 14.68 -7.40
N SER A 181 -13.67 13.59 -7.40
CA SER A 181 -14.03 12.85 -8.61
C SER A 181 -15.34 13.41 -9.19
N PRO A 182 -15.46 13.54 -10.51
CA PRO A 182 -14.42 13.28 -11.54
C PRO A 182 -13.50 14.47 -11.82
N ARG A 183 -13.73 15.63 -11.20
CA ARG A 183 -13.08 16.93 -11.49
C ARG A 183 -11.55 16.89 -11.40
N ASP A 184 -11.01 16.35 -10.30
CA ASP A 184 -9.58 16.35 -9.97
C ASP A 184 -8.92 15.00 -10.30
N GLY A 185 -9.72 14.01 -10.76
CA GLY A 185 -9.30 12.67 -11.18
C GLY A 185 -10.45 11.67 -11.19
N GLN A 186 -10.31 10.61 -12.00
CA GLN A 186 -11.33 9.54 -12.12
C GLN A 186 -10.84 8.19 -11.59
N THR A 187 -9.59 8.12 -11.17
CA THR A 187 -8.97 6.92 -10.60
C THR A 187 -8.38 7.23 -9.25
N LEU A 188 -8.25 6.22 -8.38
CA LEU A 188 -7.61 6.39 -7.08
C LEU A 188 -6.22 7.03 -7.22
N THR A 189 -5.40 6.58 -8.17
CA THR A 189 -4.06 7.13 -8.40
C THR A 189 -4.07 8.60 -8.78
N ALA A 190 -5.02 9.02 -9.64
CA ALA A 190 -5.16 10.42 -10.03
C ALA A 190 -5.61 11.28 -8.84
N LEU A 191 -6.63 10.82 -8.09
CA LEU A 191 -7.13 11.53 -6.91
C LEU A 191 -6.07 11.64 -5.82
N MET A 192 -5.30 10.58 -5.56
CA MET A 192 -4.18 10.60 -4.60
C MET A 192 -3.14 11.64 -4.98
N ARG A 193 -2.74 11.69 -6.25
CA ARG A 193 -1.78 12.70 -6.74
C ARG A 193 -2.32 14.12 -6.58
N SER A 194 -3.58 14.34 -6.92
CA SER A 194 -4.23 15.66 -6.79
C SER A 194 -4.35 16.08 -5.32
N ALA A 195 -4.73 15.16 -4.44
CA ALA A 195 -4.79 15.40 -3.00
C ALA A 195 -3.41 15.67 -2.39
N ASP A 196 -2.36 14.98 -2.83
CA ASP A 196 -0.99 15.22 -2.37
C ASP A 196 -0.51 16.64 -2.71
N GLN A 197 -0.77 17.10 -3.94
CA GLN A 197 -0.47 18.48 -4.33
C GLN A 197 -1.21 19.51 -3.47
N ALA A 198 -2.49 19.27 -3.19
CA ALA A 198 -3.28 20.15 -2.31
C ALA A 198 -2.76 20.10 -0.87
N MET A 199 -2.42 18.93 -0.33
CA MET A 199 -1.87 18.77 1.00
C MET A 199 -0.53 19.52 1.14
N TYR A 200 0.32 19.46 0.13
CA TYR A 200 1.56 20.24 0.11
C TYR A 200 1.31 21.74 0.20
N GLN A 201 0.30 22.28 -0.52
CA GLN A 201 -0.14 23.67 -0.40
C GLN A 201 -0.64 23.99 1.03
N ALA A 202 -1.47 23.09 1.61
CA ALA A 202 -1.95 23.28 2.97
C ALA A 202 -0.80 23.38 3.99
N LYS A 203 0.25 22.56 3.85
CA LYS A 203 1.45 22.61 4.69
C LYS A 203 2.22 23.91 4.51
N GLN A 204 2.42 24.38 3.28
CA GLN A 204 3.12 25.63 3.00
C GLN A 204 2.41 26.85 3.59
N THR A 205 1.09 26.92 3.42
CA THR A 205 0.28 28.07 3.87
C THR A 205 -0.16 27.94 5.33
N ARG A 206 0.07 26.81 5.97
CA ARG A 206 -0.41 26.48 7.32
C ARG A 206 -1.94 26.66 7.46
N SER A 207 -2.68 26.40 6.38
CA SER A 207 -4.14 26.57 6.34
C SER A 207 -4.90 25.41 6.98
N GLY A 208 -4.21 24.32 7.29
CA GLY A 208 -4.81 23.08 7.80
C GLY A 208 -5.40 22.20 6.69
N TYR A 209 -5.96 22.77 5.66
CA TYR A 209 -6.44 22.03 4.47
C TYR A 209 -6.34 22.89 3.19
N ALA A 210 -6.30 22.22 2.05
CA ALA A 210 -6.45 22.84 0.73
C ALA A 210 -7.20 21.91 -0.24
N PHE A 211 -7.86 22.53 -1.20
CA PHE A 211 -8.44 21.83 -2.35
C PHE A 211 -7.43 21.79 -3.49
N GLN A 212 -7.51 20.73 -4.31
CA GLN A 212 -6.83 20.78 -5.59
C GLN A 212 -7.42 21.91 -6.43
N THR A 213 -6.55 22.82 -6.86
CA THR A 213 -6.89 23.85 -7.84
C THR A 213 -6.51 23.35 -9.22
N ALA A 214 -7.44 23.48 -10.19
CA ALA A 214 -7.13 23.18 -11.59
C ALA A 214 -5.95 24.08 -12.04
N VAL A 215 -4.91 23.45 -12.58
CA VAL A 215 -3.80 24.14 -13.26
C VAL A 215 -4.22 24.42 -14.68
#